data_001d959eea8d3772c69ef9049d0e725d
#
_entry.id   001d959eea8d3772c69ef9049d0e725d
#
_cell.length_a   1.000
_cell.length_b   1.000
_cell.length_c   1.000
_cell.angle_alpha   90.00
_cell.angle_beta   90.00
_cell.angle_gamma   90.00
#
_symmetry.space_group_name_H-M   'P 1'
#
loop_
_entity.id
_entity.type
_entity.pdbx_description
1 polymer ?
#
loop_
_entity_poly.entity_id
_entity_poly.type
_entity_poly.pdbx_seq_one_letter_code
_entity_poly.pdbx_strand_id
1 'polypeptide(L)'
;TPEGEIVWYRKAPMESGVYAEGENVSTSRNWSRQGFLPTNFAFLEPDDPGGPGFLLADGYGSFRIHRYDTAAAWQSCFVGPGEGEGKFNTPHGLWIDRRPAADGSAREPRIVVTDRAHNTLQVFGIDGSYQATISGFGLPANIDTWKNLLVVPELKACVTLLNEAYEPIVQLGRAVERLDSIKNLRGQPQKWLDGEFVHPHDACFTPEGDLYVAEWVATGRVTKLERV
;
A
#
# COMPACT_ATOMS: atom_id res chain seq x y z
N THR A 1 0.87 23.50 6.67
CA THR A 1 1.51 24.65 6.03
C THR A 1 2.99 24.34 5.82
N PRO A 2 3.74 25.07 4.95
CA PRO A 2 5.19 24.90 4.79
C PRO A 2 5.97 25.05 6.10
N GLU A 3 5.42 25.76 7.07
CA GLU A 3 5.98 25.95 8.42
C GLU A 3 5.71 24.76 9.35
N GLY A 4 5.00 23.74 8.87
CA GLY A 4 4.70 22.52 9.63
C GLY A 4 3.50 22.65 10.59
N GLU A 5 2.64 23.64 10.39
CA GLU A 5 1.43 23.76 11.21
C GLU A 5 0.41 22.66 10.87
N ILE A 6 -0.27 22.15 11.90
CA ILE A 6 -1.38 21.22 11.72
C ILE A 6 -2.58 21.98 11.20
N VAL A 7 -2.97 21.71 9.95
CA VAL A 7 -4.14 22.33 9.31
C VAL A 7 -5.44 21.69 9.81
N TRP A 8 -5.46 20.37 9.93
CA TRP A 8 -6.59 19.60 10.46
C TRP A 8 -6.12 18.22 10.96
N TYR A 9 -6.97 17.58 11.75
CA TYR A 9 -6.87 16.16 12.07
C TYR A 9 -8.25 15.52 12.00
N ARG A 10 -8.29 14.20 11.79
CA ARG A 10 -9.53 13.42 11.79
C ARG A 10 -9.36 12.19 12.68
N LYS A 11 -10.44 11.78 13.28
CA LYS A 11 -10.57 10.54 14.04
C LYS A 11 -11.35 9.53 13.19
N ALA A 12 -11.70 8.38 13.80
CA ALA A 12 -12.58 7.41 13.15
C ALA A 12 -13.84 8.09 12.60
N PRO A 13 -14.20 7.89 11.35
CA PRO A 13 -15.40 8.49 10.74
C PRO A 13 -16.65 7.74 11.21
N MET A 14 -17.17 8.14 12.38
CA MET A 14 -18.32 7.49 13.01
C MET A 14 -19.58 7.56 12.15
N GLU A 15 -19.70 8.59 11.30
CA GLU A 15 -20.77 8.76 10.32
C GLU A 15 -20.83 7.65 9.28
N SER A 16 -19.75 6.89 9.10
CA SER A 16 -19.71 5.72 8.22
C SER A 16 -20.54 4.55 8.72
N GLY A 17 -20.84 4.51 10.03
CA GLY A 17 -21.51 3.37 10.67
C GLY A 17 -20.66 2.09 10.75
N VAL A 18 -19.36 2.17 10.43
CA VAL A 18 -18.44 1.01 10.39
C VAL A 18 -17.82 0.73 11.75
N TYR A 19 -17.58 1.77 12.56
CA TYR A 19 -16.81 1.71 13.80
C TYR A 19 -17.68 1.52 15.03
N ALA A 20 -17.10 0.88 16.05
CA ALA A 20 -17.75 0.70 17.32
C ALA A 20 -17.98 2.04 18.04
N GLU A 21 -19.02 2.13 18.86
CA GLU A 21 -19.30 3.29 19.68
C GLU A 21 -18.08 3.67 20.55
N GLY A 22 -17.71 4.93 20.52
CA GLY A 22 -16.56 5.45 21.28
C GLY A 22 -15.19 5.23 20.64
N GLU A 23 -15.08 4.59 19.46
CA GLU A 23 -13.79 4.36 18.80
C GLU A 23 -13.03 5.66 18.50
N ASN A 24 -13.74 6.75 18.23
CA ASN A 24 -13.15 8.06 17.99
C ASN A 24 -12.62 8.77 19.27
N VAL A 25 -12.89 8.23 20.44
CA VAL A 25 -12.47 8.80 21.73
C VAL A 25 -11.80 7.78 22.65
N SER A 26 -11.88 6.49 22.32
CA SER A 26 -11.28 5.41 23.10
C SER A 26 -9.76 5.49 23.11
N THR A 27 -9.15 5.19 24.25
CA THR A 27 -7.71 4.99 24.39
C THR A 27 -7.31 3.53 24.20
N SER A 28 -8.27 2.60 24.18
CA SER A 28 -8.00 1.19 23.93
C SER A 28 -7.75 0.96 22.46
N ARG A 29 -6.57 0.45 22.12
CA ARG A 29 -6.26 -0.01 20.78
C ARG A 29 -6.62 -1.47 20.66
N ASN A 30 -7.83 -1.74 20.29
CA ASN A 30 -8.21 -3.09 19.90
C ASN A 30 -7.82 -3.31 18.44
N TRP A 31 -6.87 -4.20 18.20
CA TRP A 31 -6.57 -4.74 16.87
C TRP A 31 -7.77 -5.60 16.44
N SER A 32 -8.83 -4.95 16.08
CA SER A 32 -10.05 -5.62 15.66
C SER A 32 -10.55 -4.99 14.37
N ARG A 33 -11.27 -5.75 13.59
CA ARG A 33 -11.90 -5.30 12.34
C ARG A 33 -12.97 -4.21 12.54
N GLN A 34 -13.18 -3.76 13.75
CA GLN A 34 -14.09 -2.65 14.12
C GLN A 34 -13.34 -1.38 14.55
N GLY A 35 -12.01 -1.45 14.73
CA GLY A 35 -11.20 -0.30 15.08
C GLY A 35 -10.82 0.55 13.88
N PHE A 36 -10.29 1.76 14.13
CA PHE A 36 -9.73 2.66 13.12
C PHE A 36 -8.21 2.73 13.27
N LEU A 37 -7.49 2.07 12.38
CA LEU A 37 -6.03 1.95 12.37
C LEU A 37 -5.50 2.09 10.94
N PRO A 38 -5.45 3.33 10.41
CA PRO A 38 -5.03 3.61 9.04
C PRO A 38 -3.61 3.12 8.74
N THR A 39 -3.40 2.69 7.51
CA THR A 39 -2.10 2.20 7.01
C THR A 39 -1.51 3.08 5.93
N ASN A 40 -2.33 3.59 5.00
CA ASN A 40 -1.85 4.40 3.89
C ASN A 40 -2.95 5.29 3.32
N PHE A 41 -2.57 6.25 2.50
CA PHE A 41 -3.49 7.12 1.77
C PHE A 41 -2.95 7.42 0.37
N ALA A 42 -3.85 7.80 -0.55
CA ALA A 42 -3.52 8.25 -1.89
C ALA A 42 -4.41 9.43 -2.30
N PHE A 43 -3.83 10.40 -3.00
CA PHE A 43 -4.54 11.60 -3.41
C PHE A 43 -5.26 11.41 -4.75
N LEU A 44 -6.49 11.90 -4.79
CA LEU A 44 -7.28 12.07 -6.01
C LEU A 44 -7.02 13.48 -6.57
N GLU A 45 -6.71 13.55 -7.84
CA GLU A 45 -6.50 14.81 -8.55
C GLU A 45 -7.83 15.43 -8.99
N PRO A 46 -7.85 16.73 -9.35
CA PRO A 46 -9.08 17.39 -9.79
C PRO A 46 -9.78 16.72 -10.97
N ASP A 47 -9.01 16.12 -11.88
CA ASP A 47 -9.51 15.46 -13.08
C ASP A 47 -9.87 13.99 -12.86
N ASP A 48 -9.58 13.42 -11.69
CA ASP A 48 -10.01 12.06 -11.36
C ASP A 48 -11.52 11.98 -11.13
N PRO A 49 -12.19 10.90 -11.53
CA PRO A 49 -13.60 10.70 -11.20
C PRO A 49 -13.88 10.81 -9.70
N GLY A 50 -14.68 11.80 -9.31
CA GLY A 50 -14.98 12.11 -7.90
C GLY A 50 -13.83 12.75 -7.12
N GLY A 51 -12.82 13.31 -7.82
CA GLY A 51 -11.80 14.18 -7.22
C GLY A 51 -12.24 15.64 -7.16
N PRO A 52 -11.42 16.53 -6.55
CA PRO A 52 -10.24 16.20 -5.78
C PRO A 52 -10.55 15.71 -4.36
N GLY A 53 -9.59 15.03 -3.74
CA GLY A 53 -9.72 14.52 -2.39
C GLY A 53 -8.65 13.48 -2.07
N PHE A 54 -8.94 12.55 -1.19
CA PHE A 54 -8.03 11.45 -0.93
C PHE A 54 -8.75 10.16 -0.52
N LEU A 55 -8.07 9.06 -0.74
CA LEU A 55 -8.45 7.75 -0.24
C LEU A 55 -7.56 7.39 0.94
N LEU A 56 -8.11 6.64 1.89
CA LEU A 56 -7.40 6.18 3.08
C LEU A 56 -7.70 4.70 3.31
N ALA A 57 -6.66 3.88 3.39
CA ALA A 57 -6.77 2.47 3.74
C ALA A 57 -6.77 2.33 5.27
N ASP A 58 -7.81 1.74 5.84
CA ASP A 58 -7.88 1.38 7.26
C ASP A 58 -7.48 -0.09 7.45
N GLY A 59 -6.19 -0.37 7.16
CA GLY A 59 -5.70 -1.72 6.94
C GLY A 59 -5.44 -2.54 8.20
N TYR A 60 -5.32 -1.93 9.38
CA TYR A 60 -5.25 -2.65 10.66
C TYR A 60 -6.52 -2.49 11.48
N GLY A 61 -7.49 -1.75 10.96
CA GLY A 61 -8.79 -1.53 11.57
C GLY A 61 -9.91 -2.24 10.83
N SER A 62 -10.79 -1.47 10.19
CA SER A 62 -12.01 -1.99 9.55
C SER A 62 -11.79 -2.74 8.23
N PHE A 63 -10.58 -2.74 7.69
CA PHE A 63 -10.24 -3.31 6.38
C PHE A 63 -11.06 -2.72 5.24
N ARG A 64 -11.20 -1.39 5.24
CA ARG A 64 -11.95 -0.63 4.22
C ARG A 64 -11.08 0.45 3.60
N ILE A 65 -11.47 0.90 2.43
CA ILE A 65 -10.94 2.11 1.81
C ILE A 65 -11.98 3.21 2.01
N HIS A 66 -11.59 4.28 2.69
CA HIS A 66 -12.42 5.46 2.93
C HIS A 66 -12.08 6.55 1.92
N ARG A 67 -13.09 7.27 1.47
CA ARG A 67 -12.96 8.45 0.62
C ARG A 67 -13.27 9.70 1.41
N TYR A 68 -12.41 10.70 1.25
CA TYR A 68 -12.54 12.02 1.84
C TYR A 68 -12.41 13.10 0.75
N ASP A 69 -13.07 14.24 0.94
CA ASP A 69 -12.85 15.44 0.12
C ASP A 69 -11.60 16.22 0.57
N THR A 70 -11.34 17.37 -0.08
CA THR A 70 -10.19 18.24 0.21
C THR A 70 -10.25 18.90 1.60
N ALA A 71 -11.44 19.01 2.19
CA ALA A 71 -11.64 19.49 3.56
C ALA A 71 -11.52 18.36 4.60
N ALA A 72 -11.16 17.16 4.14
CA ALA A 72 -11.14 15.93 4.93
C ALA A 72 -12.50 15.59 5.56
N ALA A 73 -13.60 15.94 4.92
CA ALA A 73 -14.92 15.45 5.25
C ALA A 73 -15.10 14.05 4.61
N TRP A 74 -15.54 13.09 5.42
CA TRP A 74 -15.79 11.74 4.96
C TRP A 74 -16.95 11.69 3.95
N GLN A 75 -16.76 10.97 2.86
CA GLN A 75 -17.73 10.87 1.76
C GLN A 75 -18.34 9.47 1.69
N SER A 76 -17.52 8.44 1.70
CA SER A 76 -17.94 7.06 1.54
C SER A 76 -16.84 6.09 1.95
N CYS A 77 -17.17 4.81 2.01
CA CYS A 77 -16.18 3.74 2.03
C CYS A 77 -16.64 2.57 1.15
N PHE A 78 -15.69 1.80 0.69
CA PHE A 78 -15.98 0.65 -0.14
C PHE A 78 -15.15 -0.56 0.28
N VAL A 79 -15.56 -1.75 -0.22
CA VAL A 79 -15.01 -3.04 0.14
C VAL A 79 -15.23 -3.35 1.63
N GLY A 80 -14.42 -4.18 2.21
CA GLY A 80 -14.46 -4.59 3.61
C GLY A 80 -13.80 -5.94 3.79
N PRO A 81 -13.75 -6.42 5.04
CA PRO A 81 -13.10 -7.69 5.37
C PRO A 81 -13.80 -8.88 4.71
N GLY A 82 -13.03 -9.90 4.35
CA GLY A 82 -13.55 -11.16 3.81
C GLY A 82 -12.52 -11.88 2.97
N GLU A 83 -12.91 -13.00 2.41
CA GLU A 83 -12.13 -13.80 1.48
C GLU A 83 -12.63 -13.58 0.04
N GLY A 84 -11.73 -13.76 -0.94
CA GLY A 84 -12.06 -13.71 -2.36
C GLY A 84 -12.00 -12.33 -2.98
N GLU A 85 -12.58 -12.24 -4.17
CA GLU A 85 -12.52 -11.05 -5.04
C GLU A 85 -13.16 -9.83 -4.39
N GLY A 86 -12.43 -8.70 -4.45
CA GLY A 86 -12.90 -7.44 -3.90
C GLY A 86 -13.11 -7.45 -2.38
N LYS A 87 -12.45 -8.37 -1.64
CA LYS A 87 -12.45 -8.41 -0.17
C LYS A 87 -11.03 -8.27 0.34
N PHE A 88 -10.88 -7.72 1.54
CA PHE A 88 -9.58 -7.45 2.13
C PHE A 88 -9.28 -8.26 3.38
N ASN A 89 -7.98 -8.58 3.51
CA ASN A 89 -7.36 -8.95 4.76
C ASN A 89 -6.05 -8.16 4.94
N THR A 90 -6.12 -7.04 5.62
CA THR A 90 -5.04 -6.07 5.81
C THR A 90 -4.69 -5.31 4.52
N PRO A 91 -5.58 -4.45 3.99
CA PRO A 91 -5.23 -3.51 2.91
C PRO A 91 -4.18 -2.52 3.43
N HIS A 92 -2.93 -2.64 2.95
CA HIS A 92 -1.82 -1.92 3.58
C HIS A 92 -1.30 -0.75 2.75
N GLY A 93 -0.79 -1.00 1.55
CA GLY A 93 -0.41 0.04 0.58
C GLY A 93 -1.60 0.43 -0.28
N LEU A 94 -1.67 1.69 -0.65
CA LEU A 94 -2.75 2.26 -1.45
C LEU A 94 -2.17 3.24 -2.47
N TRP A 95 -2.50 3.07 -3.74
CA TRP A 95 -1.96 3.85 -4.84
C TRP A 95 -3.01 4.16 -5.90
N ILE A 96 -2.91 5.33 -6.54
CA ILE A 96 -3.66 5.64 -7.75
C ILE A 96 -2.74 5.41 -8.95
N ASP A 97 -2.94 4.32 -9.64
CA ASP A 97 -2.19 3.97 -10.84
C ASP A 97 -2.71 4.73 -12.07
N ARG A 98 -1.92 5.69 -12.53
CA ARG A 98 -2.19 6.51 -13.72
C ARG A 98 -1.32 6.14 -14.91
N ARG A 99 -0.64 4.99 -14.84
CA ARG A 99 0.17 4.52 -15.98
C ARG A 99 -0.73 4.25 -17.19
N PRO A 100 -0.24 4.47 -18.43
CA PRO A 100 -0.98 4.13 -19.64
C PRO A 100 -1.25 2.63 -19.73
N ALA A 101 -2.06 2.21 -20.68
CA ALA A 101 -2.18 0.80 -21.02
C ALA A 101 -0.90 0.27 -21.71
N ALA A 102 -0.74 -1.05 -21.79
CA ALA A 102 0.46 -1.68 -22.37
C ALA A 102 0.72 -1.31 -23.85
N ASP A 103 -0.30 -0.94 -24.60
CA ASP A 103 -0.21 -0.42 -25.95
C ASP A 103 0.10 1.08 -26.04
N GLY A 104 0.30 1.75 -24.89
CA GLY A 104 0.57 3.18 -24.78
C GLY A 104 -0.67 4.07 -24.86
N SER A 105 -1.87 3.51 -25.00
CA SER A 105 -3.11 4.29 -24.98
C SER A 105 -3.43 4.82 -23.58
N ALA A 106 -4.17 5.93 -23.52
CA ALA A 106 -4.66 6.46 -22.27
C ALA A 106 -5.58 5.43 -21.58
N ARG A 107 -5.42 5.30 -20.27
CA ARG A 107 -6.23 4.43 -19.42
C ARG A 107 -6.80 5.25 -18.26
N GLU A 108 -8.03 4.96 -17.90
CA GLU A 108 -8.62 5.51 -16.68
C GLU A 108 -7.77 5.13 -15.45
N PRO A 109 -7.54 6.07 -14.52
CA PRO A 109 -6.84 5.79 -13.27
C PRO A 109 -7.48 4.65 -12.50
N ARG A 110 -6.66 3.87 -11.81
CA ARG A 110 -7.10 2.72 -11.01
C ARG A 110 -6.60 2.83 -9.57
N ILE A 111 -7.40 2.36 -8.65
CA ILE A 111 -6.98 2.15 -7.27
C ILE A 111 -6.29 0.79 -7.20
N VAL A 112 -5.02 0.77 -6.76
CA VAL A 112 -4.28 -0.47 -6.50
C VAL A 112 -3.99 -0.55 -5.02
N VAL A 113 -4.35 -1.67 -4.41
CA VAL A 113 -4.22 -1.91 -2.98
C VAL A 113 -3.37 -3.15 -2.73
N THR A 114 -2.35 -3.06 -1.90
CA THR A 114 -1.67 -4.26 -1.40
C THR A 114 -2.53 -4.93 -0.34
N ASP A 115 -3.12 -6.05 -0.67
CA ASP A 115 -3.89 -6.86 0.28
C ASP A 115 -2.93 -7.85 0.95
N ARG A 116 -2.26 -7.35 2.00
CA ARG A 116 -1.05 -7.95 2.57
C ARG A 116 -1.26 -9.40 3.01
N ALA A 117 -2.28 -9.68 3.79
CA ALA A 117 -2.47 -11.01 4.34
C ALA A 117 -3.03 -12.02 3.32
N HIS A 118 -3.64 -11.55 2.23
CA HIS A 118 -4.00 -12.40 1.09
C HIS A 118 -2.84 -12.60 0.10
N ASN A 119 -1.71 -11.89 0.27
CA ASN A 119 -0.56 -11.96 -0.64
C ASN A 119 -0.90 -11.55 -2.08
N THR A 120 -1.75 -10.53 -2.24
CA THR A 120 -2.25 -10.08 -3.53
C THR A 120 -2.20 -8.55 -3.66
N LEU A 121 -2.27 -8.08 -4.90
CA LEU A 121 -2.77 -6.74 -5.21
C LEU A 121 -4.24 -6.86 -5.61
N GLN A 122 -5.06 -5.96 -5.12
CA GLN A 122 -6.46 -5.79 -5.55
C GLN A 122 -6.56 -4.51 -6.37
N VAL A 123 -7.19 -4.58 -7.55
CA VAL A 123 -7.34 -3.46 -8.47
C VAL A 123 -8.82 -3.08 -8.57
N PHE A 124 -9.08 -1.78 -8.45
CA PHE A 124 -10.43 -1.22 -8.51
C PHE A 124 -10.48 -0.02 -9.46
N GLY A 125 -11.65 0.27 -10.01
CA GLY A 125 -11.96 1.56 -10.58
C GLY A 125 -11.92 2.67 -9.52
N ILE A 126 -11.83 3.93 -9.96
CA ILE A 126 -11.85 5.07 -9.02
C ILE A 126 -13.19 5.14 -8.25
N ASP A 127 -14.26 4.60 -8.79
CA ASP A 127 -15.57 4.46 -8.15
C ASP A 127 -15.65 3.37 -7.07
N GLY A 128 -14.57 2.58 -6.91
CA GLY A 128 -14.49 1.46 -5.98
C GLY A 128 -14.99 0.13 -6.55
N SER A 129 -15.33 0.06 -7.84
CA SER A 129 -15.70 -1.18 -8.51
C SER A 129 -14.52 -2.13 -8.66
N TYR A 130 -14.68 -3.39 -8.26
CA TYR A 130 -13.63 -4.40 -8.38
C TYR A 130 -13.32 -4.69 -9.86
N GLN A 131 -12.03 -4.81 -10.17
CA GLN A 131 -11.55 -5.11 -11.52
C GLN A 131 -10.69 -6.37 -11.61
N ALA A 132 -9.72 -6.55 -10.71
CA ALA A 132 -8.80 -7.69 -10.77
C ALA A 132 -8.14 -7.98 -9.41
N THR A 133 -7.70 -9.24 -9.25
CA THR A 133 -6.78 -9.67 -8.21
C THR A 133 -5.51 -10.21 -8.86
N ILE A 134 -4.36 -9.68 -8.46
CA ILE A 134 -3.04 -10.10 -8.92
C ILE A 134 -2.37 -10.86 -7.78
N SER A 135 -2.06 -12.12 -8.00
CA SER A 135 -1.46 -13.01 -6.99
C SER A 135 0.04 -13.18 -7.19
N GLY A 136 0.70 -13.83 -6.23
CA GLY A 136 2.11 -14.23 -6.36
C GLY A 136 3.08 -13.38 -5.57
N PHE A 137 2.59 -12.59 -4.61
CA PHE A 137 3.41 -11.78 -3.70
C PHE A 137 3.62 -12.46 -2.35
N GLY A 138 4.64 -11.99 -1.63
CA GLY A 138 4.94 -12.41 -0.26
C GLY A 138 4.74 -11.28 0.74
N LEU A 139 3.52 -11.08 1.26
CA LEU A 139 3.14 -10.00 2.17
C LEU A 139 3.45 -8.61 1.58
N PRO A 140 2.82 -8.22 0.46
CA PRO A 140 3.07 -6.94 -0.20
C PRO A 140 2.77 -5.77 0.73
N ALA A 141 3.63 -4.76 0.74
CA ALA A 141 3.57 -3.71 1.76
C ALA A 141 3.13 -2.35 1.23
N ASN A 142 3.74 -1.86 0.16
CA ASN A 142 3.40 -0.57 -0.43
C ASN A 142 3.54 -0.63 -1.96
N ILE A 143 3.34 0.52 -2.63
CA ILE A 143 3.37 0.65 -4.08
C ILE A 143 3.92 2.02 -4.44
N ASP A 144 4.74 2.09 -5.49
CA ASP A 144 5.07 3.32 -6.19
C ASP A 144 5.17 3.06 -7.70
N THR A 145 5.18 4.12 -8.51
CA THR A 145 5.26 4.00 -9.96
C THR A 145 6.29 4.95 -10.55
N TRP A 146 6.98 4.51 -11.57
CA TRP A 146 7.85 5.33 -12.40
C TRP A 146 7.70 4.96 -13.86
N LYS A 147 7.28 5.90 -14.71
CA LYS A 147 6.92 5.63 -16.10
C LYS A 147 5.94 4.45 -16.20
N ASN A 148 6.35 3.37 -16.85
CA ASN A 148 5.54 2.17 -17.05
C ASN A 148 5.70 1.12 -15.93
N LEU A 149 6.64 1.34 -15.01
CA LEU A 149 6.94 0.40 -13.93
C LEU A 149 6.08 0.68 -12.69
N LEU A 150 5.71 -0.40 -12.01
CA LEU A 150 5.14 -0.38 -10.68
C LEU A 150 6.03 -1.22 -9.77
N VAL A 151 6.40 -0.71 -8.61
CA VAL A 151 7.20 -1.43 -7.62
C VAL A 151 6.33 -1.87 -6.46
N VAL A 152 6.57 -3.09 -6.00
CA VAL A 152 5.93 -3.68 -4.81
C VAL A 152 7.02 -4.22 -3.88
N PRO A 153 7.32 -3.55 -2.76
CA PRO A 153 8.12 -4.14 -1.70
C PRO A 153 7.31 -5.19 -0.94
N GLU A 154 7.94 -6.33 -0.67
CA GLU A 154 7.33 -7.50 -0.04
C GLU A 154 8.07 -7.87 1.24
N LEU A 155 7.35 -7.97 2.36
CA LEU A 155 7.96 -8.36 3.65
C LEU A 155 8.60 -9.76 3.64
N LYS A 156 8.34 -10.55 2.61
CA LYS A 156 8.99 -11.84 2.35
C LYS A 156 10.26 -11.67 1.50
N ALA A 157 11.11 -10.72 1.89
CA ALA A 157 12.47 -10.55 1.36
C ALA A 157 12.53 -10.43 -0.17
N CYS A 158 11.68 -9.59 -0.76
CA CYS A 158 11.64 -9.38 -2.19
C CYS A 158 11.14 -7.98 -2.54
N VAL A 159 11.60 -7.41 -3.65
CA VAL A 159 11.00 -6.23 -4.29
C VAL A 159 10.67 -6.60 -5.72
N THR A 160 9.39 -6.60 -6.07
CA THR A 160 8.92 -6.98 -7.41
C THR A 160 8.61 -5.74 -8.25
N LEU A 161 9.12 -5.70 -9.48
CA LEU A 161 8.73 -4.72 -10.49
C LEU A 161 7.71 -5.36 -11.45
N LEU A 162 6.65 -4.61 -11.75
CA LEU A 162 5.56 -5.02 -12.65
C LEU A 162 5.46 -4.07 -13.84
N ASN A 163 5.05 -4.61 -15.00
CA ASN A 163 4.66 -3.82 -16.16
C ASN A 163 3.25 -3.22 -16.03
N GLU A 164 2.75 -2.58 -17.08
CA GLU A 164 1.44 -1.91 -17.13
C GLU A 164 0.26 -2.89 -17.05
N ALA A 165 0.50 -4.17 -17.41
CA ALA A 165 -0.46 -5.26 -17.30
C ALA A 165 -0.43 -5.95 -15.91
N TYR A 166 0.37 -5.42 -14.98
CA TYR A 166 0.65 -6.01 -13.66
C TYR A 166 1.36 -7.38 -13.74
N GLU A 167 2.09 -7.65 -14.81
CA GLU A 167 2.91 -8.85 -14.93
C GLU A 167 4.30 -8.61 -14.33
N PRO A 168 4.84 -9.56 -13.54
CA PRO A 168 6.17 -9.44 -12.97
C PRO A 168 7.26 -9.38 -14.07
N ILE A 169 8.11 -8.35 -14.01
CA ILE A 169 9.27 -8.19 -14.87
C ILE A 169 10.52 -8.76 -14.22
N VAL A 170 10.73 -8.39 -12.93
CA VAL A 170 11.92 -8.79 -12.17
C VAL A 170 11.62 -8.76 -10.67
N GLN A 171 12.29 -9.64 -9.95
CA GLN A 171 12.34 -9.67 -8.49
C GLN A 171 13.75 -9.32 -8.03
N LEU A 172 13.88 -8.18 -7.36
CA LEU A 172 15.16 -7.64 -6.88
C LEU A 172 15.43 -8.13 -5.46
N GLY A 173 16.70 -8.45 -5.18
CA GLY A 173 17.18 -8.81 -3.85
C GLY A 173 16.43 -9.94 -3.16
N ARG A 174 15.83 -10.85 -3.94
CA ARG A 174 15.00 -11.95 -3.44
C ARG A 174 15.81 -12.92 -2.59
N ALA A 175 15.39 -13.09 -1.34
CA ALA A 175 16.04 -13.95 -0.35
C ALA A 175 15.02 -14.71 0.54
N VAL A 176 13.91 -15.15 -0.03
CA VAL A 176 12.79 -15.79 0.68
C VAL A 176 13.26 -17.04 1.42
N GLU A 177 14.00 -17.92 0.75
CA GLU A 177 14.51 -19.18 1.31
C GLU A 177 15.45 -18.94 2.50
N ARG A 178 16.27 -17.88 2.41
CA ARG A 178 17.16 -17.47 3.48
C ARG A 178 16.36 -16.90 4.66
N LEU A 179 15.39 -16.04 4.40
CA LEU A 179 14.51 -15.49 5.43
C LEU A 179 13.81 -16.60 6.22
N ASP A 180 13.27 -17.59 5.53
CA ASP A 180 12.53 -18.70 6.15
C ASP A 180 13.48 -19.68 6.91
N SER A 181 14.75 -19.79 6.49
CA SER A 181 15.73 -20.68 7.13
C SER A 181 16.38 -20.11 8.40
N ILE A 182 16.38 -18.79 8.59
CA ILE A 182 17.05 -18.13 9.72
C ILE A 182 16.00 -17.51 10.66
N LYS A 183 15.78 -18.17 11.79
CA LYS A 183 14.83 -17.63 12.79
C LYS A 183 15.22 -16.20 13.21
N ASN A 184 14.27 -15.29 13.14
CA ASN A 184 14.43 -13.89 13.52
C ASN A 184 15.59 -13.17 12.78
N LEU A 185 15.77 -13.43 11.48
CA LEU A 185 16.78 -12.75 10.66
C LEU A 185 16.67 -11.23 10.76
N ARG A 186 15.45 -10.71 10.89
CA ARG A 186 15.15 -9.29 11.11
C ARG A 186 15.93 -8.67 12.28
N GLY A 187 16.11 -9.41 13.37
CA GLY A 187 16.81 -8.97 14.58
C GLY A 187 18.32 -9.26 14.59
N GLN A 188 18.91 -9.69 13.47
CA GLN A 188 20.30 -10.13 13.40
C GLN A 188 21.08 -9.40 12.29
N PRO A 189 21.40 -8.09 12.46
CA PRO A 189 22.06 -7.29 11.41
C PRO A 189 23.35 -7.91 10.87
N GLN A 190 24.11 -8.62 11.74
CA GLN A 190 25.36 -9.28 11.36
C GLN A 190 25.18 -10.45 10.36
N LYS A 191 23.92 -10.85 10.10
CA LYS A 191 23.58 -11.90 9.15
C LYS A 191 22.95 -11.38 7.87
N TRP A 192 22.74 -10.07 7.76
CA TRP A 192 22.22 -9.50 6.52
C TRP A 192 23.30 -9.50 5.46
N LEU A 193 22.92 -9.75 4.23
CA LEU A 193 23.85 -9.78 3.09
C LEU A 193 23.56 -8.60 2.15
N ASP A 194 24.62 -8.11 1.54
CA ASP A 194 24.51 -7.13 0.46
C ASP A 194 23.81 -7.77 -0.74
N GLY A 195 22.92 -6.99 -1.39
CA GLY A 195 22.13 -7.48 -2.50
C GLY A 195 20.91 -8.33 -2.14
N GLU A 196 20.71 -8.66 -0.86
CA GLU A 196 19.54 -9.39 -0.36
C GLU A 196 18.70 -8.53 0.59
N PHE A 197 17.38 -8.62 0.44
CA PHE A 197 16.43 -8.01 1.36
C PHE A 197 16.05 -8.95 2.51
N VAL A 198 15.51 -8.35 3.59
CA VAL A 198 14.94 -9.07 4.74
C VAL A 198 13.44 -8.81 4.85
N HIS A 199 13.07 -7.55 5.08
CA HIS A 199 11.66 -7.15 5.13
C HIS A 199 11.46 -5.78 4.46
N PRO A 200 11.55 -5.70 3.12
CA PRO A 200 11.18 -4.49 2.39
C PRO A 200 9.76 -4.07 2.77
N HIS A 201 9.62 -2.82 3.23
CA HIS A 201 8.33 -2.31 3.70
C HIS A 201 7.83 -1.15 2.86
N ASP A 202 8.75 -0.33 2.38
CA ASP A 202 8.44 0.76 1.47
C ASP A 202 9.50 0.87 0.38
N ALA A 203 9.10 1.37 -0.79
CA ALA A 203 9.99 1.61 -1.92
C ALA A 203 9.49 2.80 -2.73
N CYS A 204 10.40 3.68 -3.15
CA CYS A 204 10.07 4.80 -4.00
C CYS A 204 11.12 5.01 -5.10
N PHE A 205 10.66 5.40 -6.28
CA PHE A 205 11.51 5.79 -7.38
C PHE A 205 11.97 7.24 -7.26
N THR A 206 13.18 7.52 -7.73
CA THR A 206 13.58 8.89 -8.04
C THR A 206 13.07 9.30 -9.43
N PRO A 207 13.07 10.60 -9.78
CA PRO A 207 12.73 11.04 -11.14
C PRO A 207 13.59 10.39 -12.22
N GLU A 208 14.83 10.04 -11.92
CA GLU A 208 15.79 9.37 -12.82
C GLU A 208 15.54 7.88 -12.97
N GLY A 209 14.77 7.27 -12.04
CA GLY A 209 14.42 5.86 -12.03
C GLY A 209 15.29 4.98 -11.13
N ASP A 210 16.12 5.57 -10.26
CA ASP A 210 16.73 4.85 -9.16
C ASP A 210 15.66 4.48 -8.13
N LEU A 211 15.87 3.41 -7.40
CA LEU A 211 14.92 2.92 -6.42
C LEU A 211 15.51 2.95 -5.01
N TYR A 212 14.82 3.59 -4.08
CA TYR A 212 15.10 3.52 -2.65
C TYR A 212 14.15 2.55 -1.99
N VAL A 213 14.68 1.68 -1.14
CA VAL A 213 13.92 0.66 -0.40
C VAL A 213 14.18 0.81 1.08
N ALA A 214 13.13 1.02 1.86
CA ALA A 214 13.18 1.04 3.32
C ALA A 214 12.72 -0.31 3.89
N GLU A 215 13.46 -0.85 4.84
CA GLU A 215 13.17 -2.17 5.42
C GLU A 215 12.73 -2.08 6.87
N TRP A 216 11.77 -2.90 7.21
CA TRP A 216 11.27 -3.09 8.57
C TRP A 216 12.14 -4.09 9.34
N VAL A 217 13.34 -3.67 9.76
CA VAL A 217 14.33 -4.47 10.47
C VAL A 217 14.79 -3.78 11.75
N ALA A 218 15.42 -4.50 12.68
CA ALA A 218 15.66 -4.06 14.05
C ALA A 218 16.42 -2.73 14.17
N THR A 219 17.42 -2.48 13.30
CA THR A 219 18.24 -1.25 13.30
C THR A 219 17.90 -0.29 12.17
N GLY A 220 16.89 -0.65 11.36
CA GLY A 220 16.59 0.03 10.11
C GLY A 220 17.64 -0.24 9.02
N ARG A 221 17.20 -0.35 7.76
CA ARG A 221 18.09 -0.39 6.59
C ARG A 221 17.38 0.33 5.44
N VAL A 222 18.14 1.18 4.75
CA VAL A 222 17.71 1.79 3.48
C VAL A 222 18.72 1.37 2.42
N THR A 223 18.21 0.89 1.29
CA THR A 223 19.03 0.46 0.15
C THR A 223 18.69 1.33 -1.04
N LYS A 224 19.70 1.82 -1.75
CA LYS A 224 19.56 2.43 -3.06
C LYS A 224 19.93 1.40 -4.13
N LEU A 225 19.08 1.23 -5.11
CA LEU A 225 19.35 0.48 -6.35
C LEU A 225 19.43 1.47 -7.51
N GLU A 226 20.53 1.48 -8.21
CA GLU A 226 20.74 2.36 -9.36
C GLU A 226 20.22 1.70 -10.63
N ARG A 227 19.56 2.49 -11.45
CA ARG A 227 19.14 2.07 -12.77
C ARG A 227 20.33 2.05 -13.73
N VAL A 228 20.65 0.93 -14.29
CA VAL A 228 21.69 0.73 -15.30
C VAL A 228 21.11 0.66 -16.71
#